data_29ac1ad90ce0b5eafabd74c768e81ca9
#
_entry.id   29ac1ad90ce0b5eafabd74c768e81ca9
#
_cell.length_a   1.000
_cell.length_b   1.000
_cell.length_c   1.000
_cell.angle_alpha   90.00
_cell.angle_beta   90.00
_cell.angle_gamma   90.00
#
_symmetry.space_group_name_H-M   'P 1'
#
loop_
_entity.id
_entity.type
_entity.pdbx_description
1 polymer ?
#
loop_
_entity_poly.entity_id
_entity_poly.type
_entity_poly.pdbx_seq_one_letter_code
_entity_poly.pdbx_strand_id
1 'polypeptide(L)'
;MFKLKSKKLEREFNVTDGFLYASQIKNTYSGMDLIPDGSGSEFEIRFKDGDTLSSKSLVVSEAVERDGKLFFRFKEEMHTTVTMSYRIGSDGETLEKQIAIEQSEPKTIDYVMLENIGIVNSKTSYTTNGGATETDEFYSNLGQPFYIDSLFFGCVFPGTKNGVFHGRGEIVYFIGKSAERKIVCPTTVMGAAKSGMMVDLKKAFFEYIDRIAVKSPFRVQYNTWYDRMMDIDADNTQAAFYKVESKLSSNGVPPLDGYVIDDGWNNYKAGFWSFNQKRFPDGVLDLSYLTKCLGSSFGLWLGPRGGYNFNSKFAKRIERAGNGYYNAESDDICVCSKTYLNKLKDFLVQTTRENDIAYWKLDGFALKPCKNSKHDHITGGD
;
A
#
# COMPACT_ATOMS: atom_id res chain seq x y z
N MET A 1 30.72 -15.49 -6.60
CA MET A 1 30.17 -15.04 -5.30
C MET A 1 30.01 -13.53 -5.34
N PHE A 2 28.86 -13.02 -4.97
CA PHE A 2 28.54 -11.60 -4.86
C PHE A 2 28.16 -11.29 -3.43
N LYS A 3 28.54 -10.11 -2.95
CA LYS A 3 28.30 -9.72 -1.55
C LYS A 3 27.90 -8.25 -1.49
N LEU A 4 26.81 -7.96 -0.79
CA LEU A 4 26.42 -6.61 -0.43
C LEU A 4 26.53 -6.44 1.07
N LYS A 5 27.22 -5.38 1.49
CA LYS A 5 27.49 -5.09 2.90
C LYS A 5 27.12 -3.66 3.25
N SER A 6 26.16 -3.51 4.17
CA SER A 6 25.83 -2.24 4.84
C SER A 6 26.55 -2.15 6.20
N LYS A 7 26.24 -1.11 6.98
CA LYS A 7 26.75 -0.96 8.35
C LYS A 7 26.32 -2.08 9.29
N LYS A 8 25.14 -2.68 9.07
CA LYS A 8 24.53 -3.66 9.99
C LYS A 8 24.23 -5.00 9.35
N LEU A 9 24.29 -5.10 8.02
CA LEU A 9 23.86 -6.28 7.28
C LEU A 9 24.87 -6.68 6.22
N GLU A 10 25.00 -7.99 6.03
CA GLU A 10 25.66 -8.58 4.86
C GLU A 10 24.71 -9.59 4.22
N ARG A 11 24.62 -9.58 2.89
CA ARG A 11 23.90 -10.60 2.11
C ARG A 11 24.80 -11.11 1.02
N GLU A 12 24.97 -12.44 0.97
CA GLU A 12 25.83 -13.12 0.03
C GLU A 12 25.02 -13.94 -0.97
N PHE A 13 25.50 -13.96 -2.22
CA PHE A 13 24.88 -14.67 -3.32
C PHE A 13 25.92 -15.50 -4.07
N ASN A 14 25.52 -16.68 -4.50
CA ASN A 14 26.26 -17.50 -5.42
C ASN A 14 25.47 -17.72 -6.72
N VAL A 15 26.17 -17.76 -7.83
CA VAL A 15 25.63 -18.26 -9.09
C VAL A 15 26.31 -19.60 -9.35
N THR A 16 25.54 -20.66 -9.30
CA THR A 16 26.00 -22.04 -9.50
C THR A 16 25.17 -22.66 -10.62
N ASP A 17 25.84 -23.23 -11.62
CA ASP A 17 25.19 -23.81 -12.81
C ASP A 17 24.25 -22.83 -13.54
N GLY A 18 24.54 -21.53 -13.44
CA GLY A 18 23.74 -20.47 -14.01
C GLY A 18 22.56 -20.00 -13.14
N PHE A 19 22.32 -20.57 -11.97
CA PHE A 19 21.21 -20.21 -11.10
C PHE A 19 21.68 -19.40 -9.89
N LEU A 20 20.83 -18.47 -9.45
CA LEU A 20 21.13 -17.57 -8.34
C LEU A 20 20.57 -18.10 -7.02
N TYR A 21 21.43 -18.13 -6.01
CA TYR A 21 21.11 -18.55 -4.64
C TYR A 21 21.62 -17.52 -3.64
N ALA A 22 20.79 -17.12 -2.66
CA ALA A 22 21.30 -16.49 -1.45
C ALA A 22 22.01 -17.57 -0.60
N SER A 23 23.25 -17.33 -0.25
CA SER A 23 24.04 -18.27 0.55
C SER A 23 24.09 -17.90 2.02
N GLN A 24 23.99 -16.60 2.34
CA GLN A 24 24.04 -16.12 3.72
C GLN A 24 23.37 -14.76 3.85
N ILE A 25 22.70 -14.55 4.98
CA ILE A 25 22.25 -13.25 5.46
C ILE A 25 22.81 -13.08 6.89
N LYS A 26 23.62 -12.06 7.09
CA LYS A 26 24.25 -11.79 8.36
C LYS A 26 23.82 -10.46 8.93
N ASN A 27 23.33 -10.47 10.16
CA ASN A 27 23.16 -9.30 10.98
C ASN A 27 24.45 -9.06 11.80
N THR A 28 25.29 -8.14 11.34
CA THR A 28 26.56 -7.84 12.01
C THR A 28 26.39 -7.08 13.33
N TYR A 29 25.20 -6.51 13.56
CA TYR A 29 24.87 -5.78 14.78
C TYR A 29 24.53 -6.72 15.95
N SER A 30 23.81 -7.82 15.68
CA SER A 30 23.49 -8.85 16.69
C SER A 30 24.44 -10.05 16.67
N GLY A 31 25.26 -10.20 15.63
CA GLY A 31 26.09 -11.39 15.39
C GLY A 31 25.31 -12.60 14.88
N MET A 32 24.05 -12.40 14.39
CA MET A 32 23.22 -13.48 13.87
C MET A 32 23.57 -13.78 12.42
N ASP A 33 23.67 -15.06 12.11
CA ASP A 33 23.81 -15.60 10.77
C ASP A 33 22.57 -16.44 10.41
N LEU A 34 21.91 -16.09 9.33
CA LEU A 34 20.84 -16.88 8.71
C LEU A 34 21.40 -17.49 7.42
N ILE A 35 21.40 -18.80 7.35
CA ILE A 35 21.72 -19.55 6.13
C ILE A 35 20.37 -20.02 5.56
N PRO A 36 19.91 -19.47 4.43
CA PRO A 36 18.68 -19.94 3.80
C PRO A 36 18.76 -21.44 3.52
N ASP A 37 17.70 -22.17 3.83
CA ASP A 37 17.63 -23.63 3.70
C ASP A 37 17.50 -24.13 2.26
N GLY A 38 17.46 -23.20 1.31
CA GLY A 38 17.28 -23.52 -0.09
C GLY A 38 15.82 -23.79 -0.51
N SER A 39 14.84 -23.79 0.40
CA SER A 39 13.42 -23.96 0.04
C SER A 39 12.86 -22.69 -0.65
N GLY A 40 13.33 -21.51 -0.27
CA GLY A 40 12.94 -20.23 -0.85
C GLY A 40 13.65 -19.92 -2.19
N SER A 41 13.34 -18.76 -2.74
CA SER A 41 13.94 -18.19 -3.96
C SER A 41 14.09 -16.66 -3.80
N GLU A 42 14.93 -16.03 -4.61
CA GLU A 42 15.08 -14.58 -4.55
C GLU A 42 13.83 -13.84 -5.05
N PHE A 43 13.06 -14.47 -5.91
CA PHE A 43 11.72 -14.08 -6.33
C PHE A 43 10.99 -15.25 -6.96
N GLU A 44 9.66 -15.14 -7.04
CA GLU A 44 8.81 -16.03 -7.83
C GLU A 44 7.71 -15.22 -8.52
N ILE A 45 7.48 -15.49 -9.80
CA ILE A 45 6.40 -14.91 -10.60
C ILE A 45 5.37 -16.00 -10.83
N ARG A 46 4.13 -15.76 -10.47
CA ARG A 46 3.00 -16.63 -10.74
C ARG A 46 2.14 -16.03 -11.84
N PHE A 47 1.86 -16.79 -12.88
CA PHE A 47 0.96 -16.40 -13.94
C PHE A 47 -0.45 -16.94 -13.71
N LYS A 48 -1.45 -16.27 -14.30
CA LYS A 48 -2.88 -16.65 -14.17
C LYS A 48 -3.21 -18.04 -14.69
N ASP A 49 -2.48 -18.54 -15.66
CA ASP A 49 -2.62 -19.90 -16.22
C ASP A 49 -2.01 -20.99 -15.34
N GLY A 50 -1.34 -20.62 -14.28
CA GLY A 50 -0.73 -21.52 -13.32
C GLY A 50 0.77 -21.72 -13.50
N ASP A 51 1.37 -21.19 -14.56
CA ASP A 51 2.82 -21.23 -14.77
C ASP A 51 3.57 -20.41 -13.71
N THR A 52 4.84 -20.77 -13.47
CA THR A 52 5.71 -20.06 -12.54
C THR A 52 7.10 -19.86 -13.12
N LEU A 53 7.71 -18.73 -12.80
CA LEU A 53 9.13 -18.45 -12.99
C LEU A 53 9.74 -18.01 -11.67
N SER A 54 10.98 -18.43 -11.40
CA SER A 54 11.68 -18.03 -10.18
C SER A 54 13.18 -17.87 -10.39
N SER A 55 13.88 -17.28 -9.44
CA SER A 55 15.35 -17.20 -9.48
C SER A 55 16.03 -18.56 -9.52
N LYS A 56 15.33 -19.64 -9.18
CA LYS A 56 15.80 -21.02 -9.23
C LYS A 56 15.57 -21.72 -10.57
N SER A 57 14.61 -21.24 -11.35
CA SER A 57 14.28 -21.79 -12.69
C SER A 57 14.88 -20.97 -13.81
N LEU A 58 15.26 -19.73 -13.57
CA LEU A 58 15.81 -18.83 -14.58
C LEU A 58 17.34 -18.78 -14.54
N VAL A 59 17.96 -18.89 -15.71
CA VAL A 59 19.42 -18.78 -15.86
C VAL A 59 19.83 -17.31 -15.80
N VAL A 60 20.79 -16.98 -14.97
CA VAL A 60 21.42 -15.67 -14.91
C VAL A 60 22.21 -15.40 -16.21
N SER A 61 21.85 -14.38 -16.95
CA SER A 61 22.57 -13.94 -18.16
C SER A 61 23.63 -12.88 -17.86
N GLU A 62 23.42 -12.08 -16.81
CA GLU A 62 24.35 -11.05 -16.38
C GLU A 62 24.32 -10.92 -14.85
N ALA A 63 25.46 -10.84 -14.23
CA ALA A 63 25.61 -10.56 -12.82
C ALA A 63 26.78 -9.59 -12.64
N VAL A 64 26.48 -8.37 -12.21
CA VAL A 64 27.48 -7.28 -12.11
C VAL A 64 27.27 -6.45 -10.87
N GLU A 65 28.36 -5.89 -10.36
CA GLU A 65 28.32 -4.81 -9.39
C GLU A 65 28.60 -3.49 -10.13
N ARG A 66 27.70 -2.54 -10.02
CA ARG A 66 27.83 -1.21 -10.62
C ARG A 66 27.25 -0.16 -9.70
N ASP A 67 27.98 0.93 -9.48
CA ASP A 67 27.56 2.06 -8.65
C ASP A 67 27.08 1.65 -7.24
N GLY A 68 27.75 0.68 -6.62
CA GLY A 68 27.40 0.16 -5.29
C GLY A 68 26.10 -0.67 -5.25
N LYS A 69 25.64 -1.12 -6.42
CA LYS A 69 24.46 -1.99 -6.56
C LYS A 69 24.86 -3.32 -7.18
N LEU A 70 24.26 -4.39 -6.73
CA LEU A 70 24.30 -5.68 -7.40
C LEU A 70 23.15 -5.77 -8.39
N PHE A 71 23.44 -6.14 -9.63
CA PHE A 71 22.45 -6.38 -10.68
C PHE A 71 22.54 -7.83 -11.15
N PHE A 72 21.37 -8.44 -11.30
CA PHE A 72 21.18 -9.76 -11.87
C PHE A 72 20.14 -9.64 -12.98
N ARG A 73 20.52 -9.99 -14.19
CA ARG A 73 19.61 -10.15 -15.32
C ARG A 73 19.46 -11.63 -15.63
N PHE A 74 18.24 -12.07 -15.82
CA PHE A 74 17.93 -13.46 -16.15
C PHE A 74 17.64 -13.59 -17.65
N LYS A 75 17.93 -14.77 -18.22
CA LYS A 75 17.56 -15.08 -19.60
C LYS A 75 16.05 -15.04 -19.73
N GLU A 76 15.58 -14.62 -20.90
CA GLU A 76 14.16 -14.66 -21.24
C GLU A 76 13.64 -16.09 -21.19
N GLU A 77 12.52 -16.28 -20.51
CA GLU A 77 11.76 -17.52 -20.45
C GLU A 77 10.27 -17.19 -20.44
N MET A 78 9.44 -17.95 -21.16
CA MET A 78 8.00 -17.68 -21.28
C MET A 78 7.72 -16.23 -21.70
N HIS A 79 8.47 -15.69 -22.66
CA HIS A 79 8.37 -14.28 -23.10
C HIS A 79 8.57 -13.25 -21.98
N THR A 80 9.25 -13.64 -20.92
CA THR A 80 9.44 -12.79 -19.73
C THR A 80 10.93 -12.68 -19.39
N THR A 81 11.43 -11.46 -19.33
CA THR A 81 12.77 -11.12 -18.84
C THR A 81 12.65 -10.48 -17.46
N VAL A 82 13.45 -10.94 -16.52
CA VAL A 82 13.52 -10.40 -15.16
C VAL A 82 14.86 -9.75 -14.93
N THR A 83 14.84 -8.57 -14.31
CA THR A 83 16.03 -7.91 -13.77
C THR A 83 15.80 -7.67 -12.28
N MET A 84 16.76 -8.05 -11.48
CA MET A 84 16.74 -7.83 -10.04
C MET A 84 17.97 -7.04 -9.61
N SER A 85 17.78 -6.09 -8.70
CA SER A 85 18.88 -5.32 -8.14
C SER A 85 18.81 -5.26 -6.63
N TYR A 86 19.97 -5.20 -6.00
CA TYR A 86 20.15 -4.95 -4.59
C TYR A 86 21.00 -3.70 -4.39
N ARG A 87 20.66 -2.91 -3.40
CA ARG A 87 21.44 -1.74 -2.98
C ARG A 87 21.41 -1.56 -1.46
N ILE A 88 22.35 -0.79 -0.98
CA ILE A 88 22.31 -0.27 0.39
C ILE A 88 21.29 0.87 0.42
N GLY A 89 20.41 0.87 1.42
CA GLY A 89 19.46 1.95 1.64
C GLY A 89 20.17 3.29 1.90
N SER A 90 19.45 4.38 1.71
CA SER A 90 19.99 5.74 1.91
C SER A 90 20.47 6.00 3.34
N ASP A 91 20.02 5.19 4.31
CA ASP A 91 20.46 5.22 5.71
C ASP A 91 21.84 4.57 5.93
N GLY A 92 22.37 3.85 4.94
CA GLY A 92 23.60 3.08 5.03
C GLY A 92 23.50 1.82 5.92
N GLU A 93 22.31 1.48 6.39
CA GLU A 93 22.06 0.39 7.34
C GLU A 93 21.21 -0.73 6.78
N THR A 94 20.17 -0.39 6.01
CA THR A 94 19.24 -1.33 5.38
C THR A 94 19.76 -1.84 4.02
N LEU A 95 19.22 -2.97 3.57
CA LEU A 95 19.38 -3.46 2.20
C LEU A 95 18.04 -3.40 1.49
N GLU A 96 18.04 -2.92 0.27
CA GLU A 96 16.87 -2.77 -0.58
C GLU A 96 16.98 -3.67 -1.80
N LYS A 97 15.87 -4.31 -2.18
CA LYS A 97 15.74 -5.10 -3.40
C LYS A 97 14.65 -4.55 -4.29
N GLN A 98 14.89 -4.52 -5.58
CA GLN A 98 13.91 -4.15 -6.59
C GLN A 98 13.92 -5.15 -7.74
N ILE A 99 12.72 -5.49 -8.23
CA ILE A 99 12.51 -6.41 -9.35
C ILE A 99 11.83 -5.64 -10.47
N ALA A 100 12.31 -5.81 -11.69
CA ALA A 100 11.67 -5.31 -12.89
C ALA A 100 11.40 -6.47 -13.86
N ILE A 101 10.20 -6.46 -14.45
CA ILE A 101 9.70 -7.50 -15.35
C ILE A 101 9.37 -6.86 -16.69
N GLU A 102 9.88 -7.41 -17.77
CA GLU A 102 9.61 -7.02 -19.16
C GLU A 102 9.08 -8.25 -19.90
N GLN A 103 8.03 -8.06 -20.71
CA GLN A 103 7.44 -9.16 -21.49
C GLN A 103 7.51 -8.81 -22.98
N SER A 104 8.03 -9.74 -23.79
CA SER A 104 8.04 -9.63 -25.27
C SER A 104 6.68 -9.97 -25.85
N GLU A 105 5.91 -10.85 -25.19
CA GLU A 105 4.51 -11.15 -25.48
C GLU A 105 3.67 -11.05 -24.20
N PRO A 106 2.42 -10.54 -24.28
CA PRO A 106 1.58 -10.35 -23.10
C PRO A 106 1.21 -11.68 -22.43
N LYS A 107 1.62 -11.87 -21.18
CA LYS A 107 1.18 -12.97 -20.32
C LYS A 107 0.76 -12.40 -18.96
N THR A 108 -0.46 -12.69 -18.54
CA THR A 108 -1.00 -12.10 -17.31
C THR A 108 -0.29 -12.65 -16.07
N ILE A 109 0.37 -11.75 -15.34
CA ILE A 109 0.99 -12.04 -14.05
C ILE A 109 -0.09 -11.94 -12.98
N ASP A 110 -0.26 -12.96 -12.17
CA ASP A 110 -1.15 -12.95 -11.01
C ASP A 110 -0.50 -12.19 -9.86
N TYR A 111 0.63 -12.71 -9.40
CA TYR A 111 1.42 -12.05 -8.36
C TYR A 111 2.92 -12.27 -8.55
N VAL A 112 3.69 -11.49 -7.82
CA VAL A 112 5.14 -11.68 -7.66
C VAL A 112 5.46 -11.81 -6.18
N MET A 113 6.08 -12.91 -5.78
CA MET A 113 6.76 -13.00 -4.50
C MET A 113 8.05 -12.19 -4.60
N LEU A 114 8.08 -11.04 -3.95
CA LEU A 114 9.23 -10.14 -3.94
C LEU A 114 10.32 -10.61 -2.98
N GLU A 115 9.93 -11.29 -1.91
CA GLU A 115 10.78 -12.06 -0.99
C GLU A 115 10.16 -13.44 -0.81
N ASN A 116 11.01 -14.46 -0.76
CA ASN A 116 10.63 -15.84 -0.50
C ASN A 116 11.82 -16.54 0.16
N ILE A 117 11.96 -16.39 1.47
CA ILE A 117 13.14 -16.79 2.24
C ILE A 117 12.80 -18.03 3.06
N GLY A 118 13.54 -19.12 2.86
CA GLY A 118 13.47 -20.31 3.70
C GLY A 118 13.92 -20.00 5.12
N ILE A 119 13.11 -20.35 6.11
CA ILE A 119 13.32 -20.01 7.53
C ILE A 119 13.49 -21.22 8.46
N VAL A 120 13.56 -22.42 7.91
CA VAL A 120 13.73 -23.65 8.71
C VAL A 120 14.98 -23.59 9.62
N ASN A 121 16.03 -22.89 9.16
CA ASN A 121 17.25 -22.68 9.93
C ASN A 121 17.19 -21.47 10.88
N SER A 122 16.07 -20.75 10.95
CA SER A 122 15.90 -19.63 11.88
C SER A 122 15.54 -20.15 13.28
N LYS A 123 15.90 -19.39 14.30
CA LYS A 123 15.51 -19.70 15.68
C LYS A 123 14.09 -19.26 15.98
N THR A 124 13.68 -18.15 15.40
CA THR A 124 12.36 -17.54 15.62
C THR A 124 11.91 -16.78 14.38
N SER A 125 10.62 -16.81 14.13
CA SER A 125 9.99 -15.97 13.08
C SER A 125 8.64 -15.46 13.55
N TYR A 126 8.31 -14.22 13.17
CA TYR A 126 7.14 -13.53 13.66
C TYR A 126 6.47 -12.68 12.58
N THR A 127 5.17 -12.46 12.79
CA THR A 127 4.40 -11.40 12.14
C THR A 127 3.78 -10.49 13.19
N THR A 128 3.09 -9.43 12.79
CA THR A 128 2.33 -8.59 13.73
C THR A 128 1.16 -9.34 14.37
N ASN A 129 0.73 -10.46 13.79
CA ASN A 129 -0.43 -11.25 14.24
C ASN A 129 -0.04 -12.54 14.99
N GLY A 130 1.24 -12.87 15.04
CA GLY A 130 1.71 -14.04 15.79
C GLY A 130 3.09 -14.52 15.40
N GLY A 131 3.59 -15.46 16.18
CA GLY A 131 4.81 -16.20 15.88
C GLY A 131 4.48 -17.42 15.01
N ALA A 132 5.41 -17.81 14.15
CA ALA A 132 5.26 -18.96 13.27
C ALA A 132 6.19 -20.09 13.67
N THR A 133 5.67 -21.28 13.61
CA THR A 133 6.40 -22.54 13.49
C THR A 133 6.43 -22.95 12.01
N GLU A 134 7.10 -24.04 11.68
CA GLU A 134 7.17 -24.57 10.31
C GLU A 134 5.80 -24.85 9.67
N THR A 135 4.74 -25.03 10.48
CA THR A 135 3.39 -25.39 10.04
C THR A 135 2.40 -24.24 10.08
N ASP A 136 2.75 -23.13 10.71
CA ASP A 136 1.82 -22.03 10.94
C ASP A 136 1.84 -21.02 9.79
N GLU A 137 0.66 -20.46 9.52
CA GLU A 137 0.45 -19.41 8.53
C GLU A 137 0.08 -18.10 9.21
N PHE A 138 0.99 -17.13 9.22
CA PHE A 138 0.73 -15.83 9.81
C PHE A 138 1.04 -14.71 8.82
N TYR A 139 0.06 -13.83 8.62
CA TYR A 139 0.22 -12.62 7.84
C TYR A 139 0.24 -11.40 8.75
N SER A 140 1.11 -10.47 8.43
CA SER A 140 1.15 -9.17 9.08
C SER A 140 -0.04 -8.31 8.63
N ASN A 141 -0.42 -7.34 9.48
CA ASN A 141 -1.36 -6.30 9.08
C ASN A 141 -0.78 -5.49 7.91
N LEU A 142 -1.67 -4.81 7.17
CA LEU A 142 -1.32 -4.02 5.99
C LEU A 142 -0.13 -3.07 6.28
N GLY A 143 0.90 -3.14 5.44
CA GLY A 143 2.10 -2.33 5.54
C GLY A 143 3.09 -2.76 6.63
N GLN A 144 2.78 -3.77 7.45
CA GLN A 144 3.66 -4.25 8.49
C GLN A 144 4.64 -5.30 7.96
N PRO A 145 5.87 -5.38 8.53
CA PRO A 145 6.88 -6.36 8.14
C PRO A 145 6.60 -7.74 8.72
N PHE A 146 7.31 -8.73 8.23
CA PHE A 146 7.57 -9.94 9.02
C PHE A 146 9.00 -9.92 9.56
N TYR A 147 9.28 -10.78 10.55
CA TYR A 147 10.53 -10.83 11.26
C TYR A 147 11.11 -12.25 11.24
N ILE A 148 12.42 -12.35 11.02
CA ILE A 148 13.18 -13.61 11.14
C ILE A 148 14.38 -13.35 12.04
N ASP A 149 14.47 -14.04 13.17
CA ASP A 149 15.50 -13.85 14.20
C ASP A 149 15.64 -12.36 14.57
N SER A 150 16.76 -11.72 14.24
CA SER A 150 17.00 -10.30 14.49
C SER A 150 16.88 -9.42 13.23
N LEU A 151 16.14 -9.88 12.22
CA LEU A 151 15.88 -9.17 10.96
C LEU A 151 14.43 -8.78 10.83
N PHE A 152 14.14 -7.66 10.14
CA PHE A 152 12.83 -7.37 9.61
C PHE A 152 12.86 -7.32 8.09
N PHE A 153 11.73 -7.72 7.47
CA PHE A 153 11.52 -7.67 6.04
C PHE A 153 10.20 -6.95 5.77
N GLY A 154 10.26 -5.91 4.97
CA GLY A 154 9.10 -5.09 4.63
C GLY A 154 9.10 -4.66 3.18
N CYS A 155 8.06 -3.92 2.80
CA CYS A 155 7.93 -3.34 1.49
C CYS A 155 7.54 -1.86 1.61
N VAL A 156 8.09 -1.01 0.75
CA VAL A 156 7.75 0.43 0.73
C VAL A 156 6.32 0.68 0.23
N PHE A 157 5.69 -0.32 -0.37
CA PHE A 157 4.29 -0.27 -0.78
C PHE A 157 3.44 -1.07 0.22
N PRO A 158 2.47 -0.44 0.92
CA PRO A 158 1.72 -1.10 1.97
C PRO A 158 0.73 -2.15 1.48
N GLY A 159 0.40 -2.19 0.19
CA GLY A 159 -0.54 -3.13 -0.41
C GLY A 159 0.04 -4.51 -0.72
N THR A 160 1.19 -4.87 -0.15
CA THR A 160 1.74 -6.23 -0.23
C THR A 160 1.24 -7.11 0.91
N LYS A 161 1.15 -8.42 0.67
CA LYS A 161 0.88 -9.43 1.68
C LYS A 161 2.21 -9.93 2.23
N ASN A 162 2.50 -9.57 3.47
CA ASN A 162 3.74 -9.93 4.14
C ASN A 162 3.44 -11.00 5.18
N GLY A 163 4.22 -12.07 5.23
CA GLY A 163 3.93 -13.13 6.17
C GLY A 163 5.03 -14.16 6.37
N VAL A 164 4.75 -15.04 7.31
CA VAL A 164 5.52 -16.27 7.57
C VAL A 164 4.60 -17.43 7.28
N PHE A 165 5.02 -18.35 6.42
CA PHE A 165 4.13 -19.30 5.78
C PHE A 165 4.88 -20.54 5.35
N HIS A 166 4.45 -21.72 5.82
CA HIS A 166 5.06 -23.01 5.46
C HIS A 166 6.58 -23.05 5.48
N GLY A 167 7.19 -22.55 6.55
CA GLY A 167 8.64 -22.51 6.70
C GLY A 167 9.33 -21.45 5.82
N ARG A 168 8.61 -20.44 5.34
CA ARG A 168 9.14 -19.34 4.52
C ARG A 168 8.63 -17.98 4.99
N GLY A 169 9.48 -16.96 4.87
CA GLY A 169 9.09 -15.57 4.98
C GLY A 169 8.82 -15.00 3.58
N GLU A 170 7.64 -14.43 3.35
CA GLU A 170 7.17 -14.03 2.03
C GLU A 170 6.68 -12.58 2.00
N ILE A 171 6.98 -11.89 0.90
CA ILE A 171 6.35 -10.62 0.52
C ILE A 171 5.73 -10.82 -0.86
N VAL A 172 4.40 -10.77 -0.94
CA VAL A 172 3.64 -11.01 -2.16
C VAL A 172 3.02 -9.71 -2.67
N TYR A 173 3.29 -9.39 -3.92
CA TYR A 173 2.72 -8.25 -4.63
C TYR A 173 1.78 -8.72 -5.74
N PHE A 174 0.50 -8.39 -5.62
CA PHE A 174 -0.52 -8.75 -6.60
C PHE A 174 -0.51 -7.75 -7.77
N ILE A 175 -0.39 -8.24 -8.98
CA ILE A 175 -0.30 -7.42 -10.19
C ILE A 175 -1.57 -7.53 -11.03
N GLY A 176 -2.03 -8.74 -11.30
CA GLY A 176 -3.24 -9.03 -12.04
C GLY A 176 -3.28 -8.50 -13.48
N LYS A 177 -2.15 -8.24 -14.13
CA LYS A 177 -2.03 -7.75 -15.52
C LYS A 177 -0.75 -8.24 -16.18
N SER A 178 -0.65 -8.12 -17.51
CA SER A 178 0.60 -8.31 -18.23
C SER A 178 1.52 -7.09 -18.14
N ALA A 179 2.81 -7.30 -18.32
CA ALA A 179 3.80 -6.24 -18.47
C ALA A 179 3.87 -5.79 -19.94
N GLU A 180 2.93 -4.96 -20.39
CA GLU A 180 2.88 -4.48 -21.79
C GLU A 180 4.19 -3.80 -22.26
N ARG A 181 4.95 -3.26 -21.32
CA ARG A 181 6.29 -2.71 -21.56
C ARG A 181 7.25 -3.15 -20.47
N LYS A 182 7.03 -2.61 -19.27
CA LYS A 182 7.85 -2.88 -18.10
C LYS A 182 7.04 -2.67 -16.83
N ILE A 183 7.10 -3.63 -15.92
CA ILE A 183 6.61 -3.48 -14.54
C ILE A 183 7.84 -3.36 -13.64
N VAL A 184 7.91 -2.27 -12.87
CA VAL A 184 8.86 -2.14 -11.77
C VAL A 184 8.09 -2.44 -10.49
N CYS A 185 8.43 -3.53 -9.83
CA CYS A 185 7.80 -3.93 -8.58
C CYS A 185 8.18 -2.96 -7.44
N PRO A 186 7.37 -2.86 -6.39
CA PRO A 186 7.74 -2.12 -5.20
C PRO A 186 9.06 -2.62 -4.60
N THR A 187 9.82 -1.70 -4.01
CA THR A 187 11.08 -2.03 -3.34
C THR A 187 10.80 -2.75 -2.04
N THR A 188 11.45 -3.90 -1.81
CA THR A 188 11.50 -4.52 -0.50
C THR A 188 12.71 -4.03 0.29
N VAL A 189 12.59 -4.07 1.60
CA VAL A 189 13.63 -3.65 2.53
C VAL A 189 13.89 -4.72 3.56
N MET A 190 15.16 -4.96 3.83
CA MET A 190 15.64 -5.79 4.93
C MET A 190 16.43 -4.91 5.90
N GLY A 191 16.11 -4.99 7.18
CA GLY A 191 16.82 -4.26 8.22
C GLY A 191 17.20 -5.16 9.39
N ALA A 192 18.09 -4.64 10.24
CA ALA A 192 18.71 -5.36 11.36
C ALA A 192 18.32 -4.77 12.70
N ALA A 193 17.91 -5.61 13.64
CA ALA A 193 17.70 -5.27 15.04
C ALA A 193 18.89 -5.74 15.90
N LYS A 194 18.99 -5.19 17.11
CA LYS A 194 20.01 -5.54 18.08
C LYS A 194 19.90 -7.00 18.58
N SER A 195 18.68 -7.51 18.64
CA SER A 195 18.37 -8.89 19.03
C SER A 195 17.07 -9.38 18.38
N GLY A 196 16.77 -10.67 18.55
CA GLY A 196 15.49 -11.26 18.13
C GLY A 196 14.31 -10.98 19.06
N MET A 197 14.47 -10.15 20.09
CA MET A 197 13.36 -9.75 20.94
C MET A 197 12.41 -8.81 20.18
N MET A 198 11.10 -9.02 20.33
CA MET A 198 10.08 -8.25 19.61
C MET A 198 10.19 -6.73 19.82
N VAL A 199 10.65 -6.29 21.00
CA VAL A 199 10.85 -4.87 21.30
C VAL A 199 11.99 -4.29 20.44
N ASP A 200 13.09 -5.01 20.27
CA ASP A 200 14.23 -4.56 19.44
C ASP A 200 13.88 -4.60 17.96
N LEU A 201 13.13 -5.63 17.52
CA LEU A 201 12.64 -5.77 16.14
C LEU A 201 11.70 -4.62 15.75
N LYS A 202 10.68 -4.37 16.57
CA LYS A 202 9.75 -3.26 16.35
C LYS A 202 10.47 -1.93 16.38
N LYS A 203 11.40 -1.72 17.33
CA LYS A 203 12.20 -0.50 17.40
C LYS A 203 12.98 -0.26 16.11
N ALA A 204 13.71 -1.28 15.62
CA ALA A 204 14.48 -1.16 14.39
C ALA A 204 13.58 -0.86 13.17
N PHE A 205 12.41 -1.48 13.07
CA PHE A 205 11.46 -1.20 12.02
C PHE A 205 10.88 0.22 12.09
N PHE A 206 10.46 0.69 13.28
CA PHE A 206 9.93 2.03 13.43
C PHE A 206 11.00 3.12 13.22
N GLU A 207 12.25 2.89 13.62
CA GLU A 207 13.36 3.77 13.27
C GLU A 207 13.57 3.89 11.75
N TYR A 208 13.37 2.78 11.01
CA TYR A 208 13.36 2.81 9.55
C TYR A 208 12.17 3.63 9.02
N ILE A 209 10.95 3.40 9.54
CA ILE A 209 9.76 4.15 9.14
C ILE A 209 9.93 5.63 9.40
N ASP A 210 10.45 6.04 10.56
CA ASP A 210 10.68 7.46 10.90
C ASP A 210 11.66 8.15 9.93
N ARG A 211 12.60 7.40 9.39
CA ARG A 211 13.55 7.93 8.38
C ARG A 211 12.94 8.15 7.00
N ILE A 212 12.00 7.29 6.59
CA ILE A 212 11.36 7.38 5.27
C ILE A 212 10.04 8.14 5.31
N ALA A 213 9.45 8.33 6.48
CA ALA A 213 8.17 9.01 6.64
C ALA A 213 8.26 10.49 6.22
N VAL A 214 7.27 10.92 5.47
CA VAL A 214 7.05 12.33 5.23
C VAL A 214 6.55 12.95 6.54
N LYS A 215 7.29 13.91 7.07
CA LYS A 215 6.88 14.62 8.29
C LYS A 215 5.56 15.35 8.01
N SER A 216 4.53 14.96 8.72
CA SER A 216 3.24 15.65 8.70
C SER A 216 3.11 16.48 9.99
N PRO A 217 2.70 17.76 9.91
CA PRO A 217 2.40 18.52 11.10
C PRO A 217 1.20 17.89 11.84
N PHE A 218 1.20 18.04 13.15
CA PHE A 218 0.02 17.76 13.95
C PHE A 218 -1.11 18.69 13.51
N ARG A 219 -2.33 18.14 13.36
CA ARG A 219 -3.47 18.89 12.86
C ARG A 219 -4.64 18.79 13.84
N VAL A 220 -5.12 19.93 14.28
CA VAL A 220 -6.35 20.04 15.07
C VAL A 220 -7.48 20.51 14.17
N GLN A 221 -8.54 19.72 14.04
CA GLN A 221 -9.63 20.04 13.12
C GLN A 221 -11.00 19.79 13.72
N TYR A 222 -11.98 20.58 13.31
CA TYR A 222 -13.39 20.31 13.51
C TYR A 222 -13.90 19.40 12.39
N ASN A 223 -14.76 18.45 12.74
CA ASN A 223 -15.40 17.56 11.77
C ASN A 223 -16.89 17.48 12.09
N THR A 224 -17.75 17.73 11.10
CA THR A 224 -19.21 17.81 11.27
C THR A 224 -19.85 16.50 11.74
N TRP A 225 -19.19 15.35 11.53
CA TRP A 225 -19.70 14.06 11.97
C TRP A 225 -19.98 13.99 13.47
N TYR A 226 -19.11 14.58 14.26
CA TYR A 226 -19.20 14.53 15.72
C TYR A 226 -20.24 15.49 16.33
N ASP A 227 -20.82 16.37 15.51
CA ASP A 227 -21.88 17.30 15.92
C ASP A 227 -23.23 16.91 15.32
N ARG A 228 -23.32 16.69 14.01
CA ARG A 228 -24.58 16.54 13.29
C ARG A 228 -24.70 15.27 12.44
N MET A 229 -23.66 14.47 12.37
CA MET A 229 -23.59 13.32 11.46
C MET A 229 -23.96 13.76 10.03
N MET A 230 -24.97 13.11 9.42
CA MET A 230 -25.43 13.39 8.06
C MET A 230 -26.45 14.51 7.95
N ASP A 231 -26.87 15.12 9.08
CA ASP A 231 -27.87 16.22 9.08
C ASP A 231 -27.19 17.59 8.93
N ILE A 232 -26.54 17.76 7.80
CA ILE A 232 -25.79 18.96 7.40
C ILE A 232 -26.33 19.58 6.15
N ASP A 233 -26.28 20.90 6.09
CA ASP A 233 -26.52 21.75 4.93
C ASP A 233 -25.57 22.96 5.00
N ALA A 234 -25.59 23.82 3.97
CA ALA A 234 -24.71 24.98 3.91
C ALA A 234 -24.89 25.90 5.10
N ASP A 235 -26.12 26.23 5.47
CA ASP A 235 -26.43 27.21 6.52
C ASP A 235 -26.02 26.69 7.91
N ASN A 236 -26.42 25.47 8.25
CA ASN A 236 -26.10 24.92 9.57
C ASN A 236 -24.62 24.60 9.74
N THR A 237 -23.92 24.26 8.65
CA THR A 237 -22.48 24.07 8.63
C THR A 237 -21.74 25.38 8.82
N GLN A 238 -22.14 26.43 8.10
CA GLN A 238 -21.60 27.79 8.27
C GLN A 238 -21.78 28.29 9.71
N ALA A 239 -22.98 28.12 10.27
CA ALA A 239 -23.28 28.52 11.65
C ALA A 239 -22.41 27.75 12.68
N ALA A 240 -22.17 26.45 12.43
CA ALA A 240 -21.31 25.64 13.28
C ALA A 240 -19.85 26.13 13.25
N PHE A 241 -19.31 26.43 12.06
CA PHE A 241 -17.94 26.92 11.90
C PHE A 241 -17.75 28.25 12.64
N TYR A 242 -18.65 29.22 12.45
CA TYR A 242 -18.61 30.48 13.21
C TYR A 242 -18.73 30.29 14.72
N LYS A 243 -19.59 29.40 15.17
CA LYS A 243 -19.77 29.13 16.60
C LYS A 243 -18.53 28.51 17.24
N VAL A 244 -17.89 27.57 16.57
CA VAL A 244 -16.65 26.95 17.04
C VAL A 244 -15.55 28.00 17.12
N GLU A 245 -15.30 28.76 16.04
CA GLU A 245 -14.26 29.77 16.00
C GLU A 245 -14.49 30.88 17.04
N SER A 246 -15.72 31.37 17.16
CA SER A 246 -16.06 32.39 18.18
C SER A 246 -15.77 31.92 19.59
N LYS A 247 -16.03 30.64 19.90
CA LYS A 247 -15.71 30.09 21.22
C LYS A 247 -14.22 29.89 21.45
N LEU A 248 -13.48 29.45 20.46
CA LEU A 248 -12.03 29.33 20.52
C LEU A 248 -11.39 30.69 20.75
N SER A 249 -11.70 31.66 19.88
CA SER A 249 -11.17 33.01 19.90
C SER A 249 -11.49 33.74 21.22
N SER A 250 -12.73 33.63 21.73
CA SER A 250 -13.13 34.27 23.00
C SER A 250 -12.40 33.68 24.22
N ASN A 251 -11.78 32.53 24.10
CA ASN A 251 -10.97 31.88 25.13
C ASN A 251 -9.46 31.95 24.85
N GLY A 252 -9.02 32.77 23.89
CA GLY A 252 -7.61 32.93 23.54
C GLY A 252 -6.98 31.70 22.89
N VAL A 253 -7.78 30.80 22.32
CA VAL A 253 -7.30 29.62 21.59
C VAL A 253 -7.07 30.01 20.12
N PRO A 254 -5.93 29.63 19.52
CA PRO A 254 -5.68 29.88 18.10
C PRO A 254 -6.73 29.24 17.20
N PRO A 255 -6.90 29.72 15.95
CA PRO A 255 -7.72 29.05 14.95
C PRO A 255 -7.36 27.60 14.77
N LEU A 256 -8.33 26.75 14.42
CA LEU A 256 -8.08 25.36 14.06
C LEU A 256 -7.26 25.27 12.75
N ASP A 257 -6.50 24.20 12.56
CA ASP A 257 -5.81 23.92 11.30
C ASP A 257 -6.79 23.62 10.16
N GLY A 258 -8.01 23.16 10.48
CA GLY A 258 -9.01 22.88 9.47
C GLY A 258 -10.40 22.59 9.97
N TYR A 259 -11.37 22.80 9.05
CA TYR A 259 -12.76 22.40 9.18
C TYR A 259 -13.10 21.39 8.09
N VAL A 260 -13.69 20.27 8.46
CA VAL A 260 -14.01 19.15 7.56
C VAL A 260 -15.51 18.92 7.53
N ILE A 261 -16.10 18.97 6.36
CA ILE A 261 -17.46 18.47 6.12
C ILE A 261 -17.38 16.96 5.92
N ASP A 262 -18.06 16.22 6.79
CA ASP A 262 -18.17 14.77 6.73
C ASP A 262 -19.29 14.32 5.77
N ASP A 263 -19.68 13.04 5.81
CA ASP A 263 -20.75 12.49 5.00
C ASP A 263 -22.07 13.26 5.24
N GLY A 264 -22.89 13.39 4.19
CA GLY A 264 -24.17 14.13 4.21
C GLY A 264 -24.29 15.19 3.10
N TRP A 265 -23.18 15.57 2.48
CA TRP A 265 -23.15 16.53 1.38
C TRP A 265 -23.55 15.90 0.03
N ASN A 266 -23.34 14.59 -0.15
CA ASN A 266 -23.53 13.91 -1.43
C ASN A 266 -25.01 13.63 -1.72
N ASN A 267 -25.35 13.70 -3.02
CA ASN A 267 -26.63 13.23 -3.52
C ASN A 267 -26.63 11.74 -3.83
N TYR A 268 -26.91 10.91 -2.85
CA TYR A 268 -26.95 9.45 -3.03
C TYR A 268 -28.08 8.95 -3.97
N LYS A 269 -28.91 9.86 -4.52
CA LYS A 269 -29.90 9.54 -5.57
C LYS A 269 -29.33 9.74 -6.99
N ALA A 270 -28.19 10.40 -7.11
CA ALA A 270 -27.48 10.57 -8.39
C ALA A 270 -26.81 9.27 -8.84
N GLY A 271 -26.35 9.24 -10.08
CA GLY A 271 -25.59 8.12 -10.67
C GLY A 271 -24.08 8.23 -10.44
N PHE A 272 -23.61 9.26 -9.76
CA PHE A 272 -22.23 9.47 -9.36
C PHE A 272 -22.14 10.52 -8.25
N TRP A 273 -20.94 10.71 -7.68
CA TRP A 273 -20.68 11.73 -6.68
C TRP A 273 -21.08 13.12 -7.17
N SER A 274 -21.88 13.82 -6.39
CA SER A 274 -22.35 15.18 -6.71
C SER A 274 -22.94 15.84 -5.47
N PHE A 275 -22.87 17.16 -5.38
CA PHE A 275 -23.49 17.89 -4.28
C PHE A 275 -25.01 17.74 -4.27
N ASN A 276 -25.56 17.58 -3.07
CA ASN A 276 -27.00 17.61 -2.86
C ASN A 276 -27.51 19.06 -2.97
N GLN A 277 -28.06 19.41 -4.11
CA GLN A 277 -28.49 20.77 -4.44
C GLN A 277 -29.57 21.37 -3.48
N LYS A 278 -30.26 20.53 -2.71
CA LYS A 278 -31.18 21.01 -1.66
C LYS A 278 -30.44 21.43 -0.39
N ARG A 279 -29.32 20.84 -0.09
CA ARG A 279 -28.53 21.09 1.11
C ARG A 279 -27.34 22.02 0.82
N PHE A 280 -26.76 21.90 -0.33
CA PHE A 280 -25.60 22.67 -0.79
C PHE A 280 -25.88 23.17 -2.22
N PRO A 281 -26.75 24.19 -2.39
CA PRO A 281 -27.17 24.65 -3.71
C PRO A 281 -26.00 25.16 -4.56
N ASP A 282 -25.04 25.83 -3.92
CA ASP A 282 -23.89 26.45 -4.57
C ASP A 282 -22.60 25.63 -4.32
N GLY A 283 -22.73 24.33 -3.95
CA GLY A 283 -21.60 23.49 -3.57
C GLY A 283 -21.02 23.88 -2.21
N VAL A 284 -19.69 23.83 -2.09
CA VAL A 284 -18.99 24.10 -0.82
C VAL A 284 -17.93 25.20 -0.92
N LEU A 285 -17.88 25.94 -2.03
CA LEU A 285 -16.87 26.98 -2.26
C LEU A 285 -16.95 28.08 -1.20
N ASP A 286 -18.16 28.55 -0.86
CA ASP A 286 -18.35 29.61 0.13
C ASP A 286 -17.90 29.15 1.53
N LEU A 287 -18.13 27.88 1.88
CA LEU A 287 -17.66 27.30 3.14
C LEU A 287 -16.13 27.16 3.15
N SER A 288 -15.52 26.81 2.02
CA SER A 288 -14.07 26.81 1.88
C SER A 288 -13.47 28.22 2.05
N TYR A 289 -14.10 29.21 1.40
CA TYR A 289 -13.69 30.62 1.55
C TYR A 289 -13.86 31.09 3.00
N LEU A 290 -14.96 30.76 3.65
CA LEU A 290 -15.17 31.06 5.06
C LEU A 290 -14.04 30.51 5.93
N THR A 291 -13.66 29.24 5.78
CA THR A 291 -12.60 28.65 6.61
C THR A 291 -11.27 29.37 6.45
N LYS A 292 -10.96 29.87 5.24
CA LYS A 292 -9.78 30.71 5.01
C LYS A 292 -9.85 32.05 5.76
N CYS A 293 -11.03 32.67 5.77
CA CYS A 293 -11.25 33.90 6.52
C CYS A 293 -11.10 33.67 8.04
N LEU A 294 -11.35 32.45 8.51
CA LEU A 294 -11.12 32.05 9.89
C LEU A 294 -9.67 31.64 10.19
N GLY A 295 -8.77 31.73 9.21
CA GLY A 295 -7.37 31.34 9.36
C GLY A 295 -7.13 29.83 9.30
N SER A 296 -8.07 29.07 8.74
CA SER A 296 -8.10 27.61 8.70
C SER A 296 -8.12 27.07 7.27
N SER A 297 -7.97 25.78 7.09
CA SER A 297 -8.12 25.09 5.80
C SER A 297 -9.44 24.32 5.73
N PHE A 298 -9.93 24.10 4.50
CA PHE A 298 -11.17 23.37 4.24
C PHE A 298 -10.90 21.92 3.87
N GLY A 299 -11.71 21.00 4.41
CA GLY A 299 -11.67 19.58 4.09
C GLY A 299 -13.05 19.02 3.74
N LEU A 300 -13.05 17.96 2.94
CA LEU A 300 -14.26 17.25 2.54
C LEU A 300 -14.07 15.74 2.71
N TRP A 301 -15.13 15.07 3.16
CA TRP A 301 -15.17 13.62 3.29
C TRP A 301 -15.60 12.95 1.98
N LEU A 302 -15.08 11.76 1.71
CA LEU A 302 -15.56 10.86 0.67
C LEU A 302 -15.31 9.41 1.05
N GLY A 303 -16.32 8.55 0.89
CA GLY A 303 -16.19 7.10 1.05
C GLY A 303 -16.11 6.41 -0.31
N PRO A 304 -14.93 5.97 -0.80
CA PRO A 304 -14.80 5.40 -2.15
C PRO A 304 -15.73 4.24 -2.47
N ARG A 305 -16.19 3.51 -1.45
CA ARG A 305 -17.15 2.41 -1.56
C ARG A 305 -18.62 2.85 -1.54
N GLY A 306 -18.90 4.12 -1.31
CA GLY A 306 -20.23 4.70 -1.10
C GLY A 306 -20.30 5.53 0.17
N GLY A 307 -21.50 5.85 0.67
CA GLY A 307 -21.70 6.64 1.86
C GLY A 307 -22.19 5.81 3.04
N TYR A 308 -22.18 6.39 4.22
CA TYR A 308 -22.69 5.76 5.42
C TYR A 308 -24.14 5.29 5.24
N ASN A 309 -24.37 3.97 5.39
CA ASN A 309 -25.66 3.30 5.15
C ASN A 309 -26.21 3.39 3.70
N PHE A 310 -25.46 3.90 2.73
CA PHE A 310 -25.91 4.05 1.35
C PHE A 310 -25.13 3.24 0.32
N ASN A 311 -24.11 2.49 0.74
CA ASN A 311 -23.17 1.79 -0.16
C ASN A 311 -23.88 1.01 -1.27
N SER A 312 -24.73 0.05 -0.90
CA SER A 312 -25.44 -0.82 -1.84
C SER A 312 -26.34 -0.05 -2.81
N LYS A 313 -27.19 0.83 -2.29
CA LYS A 313 -28.14 1.59 -3.13
C LYS A 313 -27.44 2.55 -4.07
N PHE A 314 -26.36 3.16 -3.61
CA PHE A 314 -25.57 4.10 -4.42
C PHE A 314 -24.77 3.36 -5.49
N ALA A 315 -24.12 2.25 -5.14
CA ALA A 315 -23.39 1.40 -6.08
C ALA A 315 -24.25 0.91 -7.24
N LYS A 316 -25.49 0.46 -6.95
CA LYS A 316 -26.46 0.07 -7.98
C LYS A 316 -26.89 1.22 -8.91
N ARG A 317 -26.88 2.47 -8.41
CA ARG A 317 -27.15 3.64 -9.24
C ARG A 317 -25.97 4.02 -10.11
N ILE A 318 -24.75 3.94 -9.56
CA ILE A 318 -23.50 4.14 -10.29
C ILE A 318 -23.43 3.17 -11.47
N GLU A 319 -23.73 1.88 -11.23
CA GLU A 319 -23.75 0.86 -12.27
C GLU A 319 -24.80 1.14 -13.36
N ARG A 320 -26.03 1.45 -12.97
CA ARG A 320 -27.10 1.81 -13.94
C ARG A 320 -26.76 3.03 -14.78
N ALA A 321 -25.97 3.95 -14.23
CA ALA A 321 -25.51 5.15 -14.92
C ALA A 321 -24.25 4.92 -15.78
N GLY A 322 -23.69 3.71 -15.80
CA GLY A 322 -22.46 3.38 -16.53
C GLY A 322 -21.19 4.05 -15.94
N ASN A 323 -21.21 4.35 -14.65
CA ASN A 323 -20.12 5.04 -13.97
C ASN A 323 -19.23 4.12 -13.13
N GLY A 324 -19.46 2.81 -13.18
CA GLY A 324 -18.77 1.78 -12.43
C GLY A 324 -19.65 0.54 -12.28
N TYR A 325 -19.32 -0.32 -11.33
CA TYR A 325 -20.02 -1.59 -11.12
C TYR A 325 -20.39 -1.78 -9.65
N TYR A 326 -21.47 -2.51 -9.42
CA TYR A 326 -21.86 -2.99 -8.09
C TYR A 326 -21.15 -4.30 -7.77
N ASN A 327 -20.42 -4.32 -6.65
CA ASN A 327 -19.83 -5.54 -6.14
C ASN A 327 -20.81 -6.25 -5.20
N ALA A 328 -21.36 -7.37 -5.64
CA ALA A 328 -22.35 -8.14 -4.88
C ALA A 328 -21.74 -8.84 -3.64
N GLU A 329 -20.44 -9.13 -3.63
CA GLU A 329 -19.77 -9.80 -2.51
C GLU A 329 -19.58 -8.89 -1.31
N SER A 330 -19.33 -7.61 -1.55
CA SER A 330 -19.15 -6.59 -0.51
C SER A 330 -20.36 -5.69 -0.31
N ASP A 331 -21.39 -5.82 -1.17
CA ASP A 331 -22.61 -5.02 -1.20
C ASP A 331 -22.35 -3.49 -1.33
N ASP A 332 -21.39 -3.13 -2.17
CA ASP A 332 -20.94 -1.75 -2.37
C ASP A 332 -20.41 -1.48 -3.80
N ILE A 333 -19.73 -0.35 -4.01
CA ILE A 333 -19.10 0.00 -5.28
C ILE A 333 -17.88 -0.91 -5.48
N CYS A 334 -17.74 -1.46 -6.70
CA CYS A 334 -16.53 -2.16 -7.11
C CYS A 334 -15.37 -1.18 -7.27
N VAL A 335 -14.55 -1.05 -6.24
CA VAL A 335 -13.38 -0.17 -6.24
C VAL A 335 -12.20 -0.72 -7.06
N CYS A 336 -12.32 -1.92 -7.63
CA CYS A 336 -11.36 -2.44 -8.62
C CYS A 336 -11.67 -1.96 -10.04
N SER A 337 -12.88 -1.45 -10.30
CA SER A 337 -13.32 -1.00 -11.63
C SER A 337 -12.50 0.18 -12.13
N LYS A 338 -11.87 0.03 -13.30
CA LYS A 338 -11.12 1.09 -13.98
C LYS A 338 -12.02 2.27 -14.33
N THR A 339 -13.25 1.99 -14.81
CA THR A 339 -14.24 3.02 -15.12
C THR A 339 -14.56 3.86 -13.88
N TYR A 340 -14.82 3.21 -12.75
CA TYR A 340 -15.11 3.93 -11.51
C TYR A 340 -13.92 4.73 -11.01
N LEU A 341 -12.73 4.10 -10.93
CA LEU A 341 -11.52 4.75 -10.41
C LEU A 341 -11.09 5.95 -11.23
N ASN A 342 -11.17 5.88 -12.56
CA ASN A 342 -10.84 7.02 -13.42
C ASN A 342 -11.81 8.18 -13.18
N LYS A 343 -13.11 7.92 -13.15
CA LYS A 343 -14.12 8.95 -12.86
C LYS A 343 -13.97 9.51 -11.45
N LEU A 344 -13.68 8.69 -10.46
CA LEU A 344 -13.43 9.13 -9.08
C LEU A 344 -12.20 10.04 -9.00
N LYS A 345 -11.12 9.68 -9.67
CA LYS A 345 -9.92 10.52 -9.78
C LYS A 345 -10.24 11.87 -10.39
N ASP A 346 -10.96 11.88 -11.52
CA ASP A 346 -11.32 13.11 -12.21
C ASP A 346 -12.22 13.98 -11.33
N PHE A 347 -13.22 13.39 -10.68
CA PHE A 347 -14.08 14.08 -9.72
C PHE A 347 -13.28 14.70 -8.57
N LEU A 348 -12.38 13.93 -7.93
CA LEU A 348 -11.57 14.45 -6.83
C LEU A 348 -10.70 15.62 -7.27
N VAL A 349 -10.03 15.50 -8.41
CA VAL A 349 -9.15 16.56 -8.94
C VAL A 349 -9.95 17.81 -9.29
N GLN A 350 -11.07 17.65 -9.99
CA GLN A 350 -11.92 18.77 -10.38
C GLN A 350 -12.52 19.45 -9.15
N THR A 351 -13.12 18.69 -8.24
CA THR A 351 -13.77 19.23 -7.03
C THR A 351 -12.76 19.93 -6.12
N THR A 352 -11.54 19.40 -6.02
CA THR A 352 -10.44 20.05 -5.28
C THR A 352 -10.14 21.43 -5.85
N ARG A 353 -10.03 21.56 -7.17
CA ARG A 353 -9.70 22.82 -7.84
C ARG A 353 -10.85 23.84 -7.77
N GLU A 354 -12.06 23.38 -8.02
CA GLU A 354 -13.24 24.25 -8.05
C GLU A 354 -13.65 24.76 -6.67
N ASN A 355 -13.39 23.99 -5.60
CA ASN A 355 -13.80 24.33 -4.25
C ASN A 355 -12.63 24.58 -3.31
N ASP A 356 -11.39 24.63 -3.82
CA ASP A 356 -10.17 24.89 -3.05
C ASP A 356 -10.04 24.01 -1.80
N ILE A 357 -10.20 22.70 -1.99
CA ILE A 357 -10.17 21.70 -0.93
C ILE A 357 -8.71 21.39 -0.57
N ALA A 358 -8.30 21.64 0.66
CA ALA A 358 -6.96 21.38 1.15
C ALA A 358 -6.81 19.96 1.74
N TYR A 359 -7.90 19.29 2.10
CA TYR A 359 -7.87 18.01 2.78
C TYR A 359 -9.05 17.13 2.38
N TRP A 360 -8.78 15.88 2.00
CA TRP A 360 -9.78 14.84 1.80
C TRP A 360 -9.72 13.83 2.94
N LYS A 361 -10.83 13.66 3.66
CA LYS A 361 -11.02 12.51 4.55
C LYS A 361 -11.57 11.37 3.71
N LEU A 362 -10.72 10.44 3.33
CA LEU A 362 -11.14 9.22 2.64
C LEU A 362 -11.43 8.13 3.66
N ASP A 363 -12.60 7.51 3.59
CA ASP A 363 -13.12 6.61 4.62
C ASP A 363 -13.71 5.31 4.02
N GLY A 364 -13.88 4.29 4.84
CA GLY A 364 -14.56 3.06 4.45
C GLY A 364 -13.75 2.12 3.56
N PHE A 365 -12.45 1.99 3.77
CA PHE A 365 -11.53 1.16 2.99
C PHE A 365 -11.50 -0.33 3.34
N ALA A 366 -12.51 -0.90 3.97
CA ALA A 366 -12.60 -2.34 4.12
C ALA A 366 -12.80 -2.99 2.74
N LEU A 367 -11.71 -3.15 2.00
CA LEU A 367 -11.74 -3.66 0.63
C LEU A 367 -11.96 -5.17 0.63
N LYS A 368 -12.80 -5.65 -0.29
CA LYS A 368 -12.95 -7.06 -0.60
C LYS A 368 -12.69 -7.28 -2.08
N PRO A 369 -11.98 -8.36 -2.45
CA PRO A 369 -11.77 -8.69 -3.85
C PRO A 369 -13.08 -8.82 -4.58
N CYS A 370 -13.13 -8.35 -5.82
CA CYS A 370 -14.28 -8.56 -6.69
C CYS A 370 -13.98 -9.70 -7.66
N LYS A 371 -14.74 -10.79 -7.57
CA LYS A 371 -14.58 -11.97 -8.42
C LYS A 371 -15.44 -11.96 -9.69
N ASN A 372 -16.14 -10.87 -9.96
CA ASN A 372 -17.01 -10.77 -11.13
C ASN A 372 -16.19 -10.51 -12.40
N SER A 373 -16.13 -11.53 -13.28
CA SER A 373 -15.40 -11.47 -14.56
C SER A 373 -16.01 -10.53 -15.60
N LYS A 374 -17.22 -10.01 -15.36
CA LYS A 374 -17.88 -9.04 -16.26
C LYS A 374 -17.53 -7.59 -15.94
N HIS A 375 -16.82 -7.35 -14.82
CA HIS A 375 -16.33 -6.03 -14.48
C HIS A 375 -15.03 -5.73 -15.24
N ASP A 376 -14.71 -4.47 -15.40
CA ASP A 376 -13.56 -3.98 -16.19
C ASP A 376 -12.23 -4.02 -15.42
N HIS A 377 -12.02 -5.08 -14.67
CA HIS A 377 -10.79 -5.36 -13.93
C HIS A 377 -10.43 -6.85 -14.03
N ILE A 378 -9.23 -7.20 -13.61
CA ILE A 378 -8.80 -8.58 -13.52
C ILE A 378 -9.38 -9.19 -12.26
N THR A 379 -10.00 -10.37 -12.40
CA THR A 379 -10.60 -11.10 -11.28
C THR A 379 -9.56 -11.91 -10.52
N GLY A 380 -9.78 -12.09 -9.22
CA GLY A 380 -8.98 -12.96 -8.36
C GLY A 380 -7.69 -12.36 -7.86
N GLY A 381 -7.49 -11.04 -7.97
CA GLY A 381 -6.52 -10.33 -7.17
C GLY A 381 -7.08 -10.10 -5.77
N ASP A 382 -6.38 -10.45 -4.72
CA ASP A 382 -6.73 -10.13 -3.34
C ASP A 382 -6.36 -8.68 -3.00
#